data_a8bd5ca9b4df2b8a4814ea4018218a07
#
_entry.id   a8bd5ca9b4df2b8a4814ea4018218a07
#
_cell.length_a   1.000
_cell.length_b   1.000
_cell.length_c   1.000
_cell.angle_alpha   90.00
_cell.angle_beta   90.00
_cell.angle_gamma   90.00
#
_symmetry.space_group_name_H-M   'P 1'
#
loop_
_entity.id
_entity.type
_entity.pdbx_description
1 polymer ?
#
loop_
_entity_poly.entity_id
_entity_poly.type
_entity_poly.pdbx_seq_one_letter_code
_entity_poly.pdbx_strand_id
1 'polypeptide(L)'
;ISMAGDGAILIKENGEVITSNVPKGKVKNSVGAGDSMVAGFIAGYLEANDIERGFKLGVATGSASAFSEGLATKDYVYELLNQIN
;
A
#
# COMPACT_ATOMS: atom_id res chain seq x y z
N ILE A 1 -4.81 -3.47 8.49
CA ILE A 1 -3.48 -3.21 7.92
C ILE A 1 -2.77 -2.16 8.75
N SER A 2 -1.55 -2.45 9.12
CA SER A 2 -0.69 -1.49 9.81
C SER A 2 0.58 -1.32 8.98
N MET A 3 1.03 -0.07 8.83
CA MET A 3 2.21 0.26 8.02
C MET A 3 3.12 1.22 8.76
N ALA A 4 4.41 0.90 8.77
CA ALA A 4 5.45 1.77 9.31
C ALA A 4 6.62 1.78 8.34
N GLY A 5 7.62 2.63 8.59
CA GLY A 5 8.77 2.76 7.69
C GLY A 5 9.51 1.47 7.40
N ASP A 6 9.45 0.50 8.31
CA ASP A 6 10.19 -0.77 8.18
C ASP A 6 9.35 -1.88 7.53
N GLY A 7 8.05 -1.70 7.37
CA GLY A 7 7.22 -2.72 6.77
C GLY A 7 5.74 -2.52 7.00
N ALA A 8 4.95 -3.41 6.44
CA ALA A 8 3.51 -3.42 6.57
C ALA A 8 3.04 -4.80 7.00
N ILE A 9 1.96 -4.85 7.75
CA ILE A 9 1.39 -6.08 8.30
C ILE A 9 -0.11 -6.09 8.05
N LEU A 10 -0.60 -7.22 7.53
CA LEU A 10 -2.03 -7.49 7.41
C LEU A 10 -2.37 -8.72 8.24
N ILE A 11 -3.36 -8.60 9.10
CA ILE A 11 -3.85 -9.73 9.91
C ILE A 11 -5.22 -10.10 9.36
N LYS A 12 -5.38 -11.37 8.95
CA LYS A 12 -6.65 -11.90 8.46
C LYS A 12 -7.53 -12.35 9.64
N GLU A 13 -8.82 -12.53 9.39
CA GLU A 13 -9.78 -12.98 10.40
C GLU A 13 -9.40 -14.33 11.02
N ASN A 14 -8.76 -15.21 10.25
CA ASN A 14 -8.34 -16.51 10.75
C ASN A 14 -7.04 -16.46 11.57
N GLY A 15 -6.49 -15.25 11.79
CA GLY A 15 -5.25 -15.08 12.54
C GLY A 15 -3.99 -15.16 11.69
N GLU A 16 -4.11 -15.46 10.41
CA GLU A 16 -2.98 -15.49 9.49
C GLU A 16 -2.41 -14.09 9.29
N VAL A 17 -1.09 -13.98 9.32
CA VAL A 17 -0.39 -12.70 9.18
C VAL A 17 0.37 -12.66 7.86
N ILE A 18 0.17 -11.58 7.10
CA ILE A 18 0.92 -11.32 5.87
C ILE A 18 1.78 -10.09 6.11
N THR A 19 3.05 -10.17 5.77
CA THR A 19 3.97 -9.04 5.90
C THR A 19 4.50 -8.62 4.53
N SER A 20 4.89 -7.36 4.43
CA SER A 20 5.46 -6.81 3.20
C SER A 20 6.49 -5.76 3.55
N ASN A 21 7.50 -5.62 2.69
CA ASN A 21 8.38 -4.47 2.74
C ASN A 21 7.60 -3.23 2.24
N VAL A 22 8.10 -2.06 2.59
CA VAL A 22 7.52 -0.79 2.19
C VAL A 22 8.52 -0.07 1.28
N PRO A 23 8.08 0.51 0.15
CA PRO A 23 8.97 1.31 -0.68
C PRO A 23 9.59 2.45 0.13
N LYS A 24 10.83 2.76 -0.16
CA LYS A 24 11.54 3.84 0.53
C LYS A 24 11.35 5.15 -0.20
N GLY A 25 11.15 6.21 0.57
CA GLY A 25 10.97 7.54 0.03
C GLY A 25 10.82 8.53 1.16
N LYS A 26 10.79 9.82 0.80
CA LYS A 26 10.62 10.89 1.77
C LYS A 26 9.13 11.21 1.91
N VAL A 27 8.62 11.09 3.12
CA VAL A 27 7.22 11.45 3.39
C VAL A 27 7.05 12.95 3.26
N LYS A 28 6.20 13.37 2.32
CA LYS A 28 5.87 14.76 2.07
C LYS A 28 4.50 15.13 2.63
N ASN A 29 3.59 14.15 2.65
CA ASN A 29 2.23 14.36 3.11
C ASN A 29 1.66 13.03 3.61
N SER A 30 1.38 12.95 4.90
CA SER A 30 0.79 11.75 5.49
C SER A 30 -0.74 11.80 5.55
N VAL A 31 -1.34 12.96 5.26
CA VAL A 31 -2.79 13.12 5.28
C VAL A 31 -3.40 12.36 4.12
N GLY A 32 -4.33 11.48 4.42
CA GLY A 32 -4.99 10.69 3.39
C GLY A 32 -4.23 9.43 2.95
N ALA A 33 -3.00 9.22 3.43
CA ALA A 33 -2.24 8.03 3.04
C ALA A 33 -2.94 6.74 3.49
N GLY A 34 -3.55 6.75 4.68
CA GLY A 34 -4.31 5.61 5.18
C GLY A 34 -5.53 5.32 4.32
N ASP A 35 -6.26 6.37 3.92
CA ASP A 35 -7.43 6.21 3.04
C ASP A 35 -7.01 5.69 1.67
N SER A 36 -5.89 6.20 1.13
CA SER A 36 -5.35 5.72 -0.14
C SER A 36 -4.93 4.25 -0.05
N MET A 37 -4.38 3.83 1.06
CA MET A 37 -4.01 2.43 1.29
C MET A 37 -5.24 1.53 1.26
N VAL A 38 -6.32 1.93 1.93
CA VAL A 38 -7.57 1.16 1.93
C VAL A 38 -8.15 1.08 0.52
N ALA A 39 -8.18 2.20 -0.21
CA ALA A 39 -8.68 2.22 -1.59
C ALA A 39 -7.85 1.30 -2.49
N GLY A 40 -6.53 1.34 -2.36
CA GLY A 40 -5.64 0.47 -3.12
C GLY A 40 -5.83 -1.00 -2.78
N PHE A 41 -6.05 -1.31 -1.50
CA PHE A 41 -6.34 -2.67 -1.07
C PHE A 41 -7.62 -3.20 -1.74
N ILE A 42 -8.68 -2.42 -1.70
CA ILE A 42 -9.97 -2.82 -2.29
C ILE A 42 -9.82 -3.01 -3.80
N ALA A 43 -9.17 -2.07 -4.49
CA ALA A 43 -8.96 -2.16 -5.93
C ALA A 43 -8.17 -3.41 -6.31
N GLY A 44 -7.07 -3.69 -5.61
CA GLY A 44 -6.24 -4.85 -5.87
C GLY A 44 -6.96 -6.16 -5.57
N TYR A 45 -7.73 -6.19 -4.49
CA TYR A 45 -8.52 -7.37 -4.14
C TYR A 45 -9.57 -7.68 -5.22
N LEU A 46 -10.31 -6.66 -5.65
CA LEU A 46 -11.36 -6.84 -6.67
C LEU A 46 -10.78 -7.23 -8.02
N GLU A 47 -9.61 -6.68 -8.39
CA GLU A 47 -8.96 -6.98 -9.66
C GLU A 47 -8.51 -8.43 -9.74
N ALA A 48 -7.87 -8.92 -8.68
CA ALA A 48 -7.23 -10.23 -8.68
C ALA A 48 -7.96 -11.27 -7.84
N ASN A 49 -8.98 -10.87 -7.08
CA ASN A 49 -9.65 -11.72 -6.10
C ASN A 49 -8.63 -12.37 -5.14
N ASP A 50 -7.63 -11.60 -4.73
CA ASP A 50 -6.50 -12.07 -3.95
C ASP A 50 -6.13 -11.03 -2.89
N ILE A 51 -6.20 -11.41 -1.62
CA ILE A 51 -5.91 -10.54 -0.49
C ILE A 51 -4.45 -10.06 -0.53
N GLU A 52 -3.53 -10.94 -0.92
CA GLU A 52 -2.11 -10.57 -0.99
C GLU A 52 -1.87 -9.50 -2.04
N ARG A 53 -2.50 -9.61 -3.20
CA ARG A 53 -2.44 -8.58 -4.25
C ARG A 53 -3.04 -7.26 -3.76
N GLY A 54 -4.18 -7.33 -3.09
CA GLY A 54 -4.81 -6.16 -2.49
C GLY A 54 -3.91 -5.49 -1.48
N PHE A 55 -3.25 -6.28 -0.62
CA PHE A 55 -2.33 -5.78 0.38
C PHE A 55 -1.15 -5.05 -0.27
N LYS A 56 -0.52 -5.66 -1.26
CA LYS A 56 0.62 -5.05 -1.96
C LYS A 56 0.23 -3.75 -2.67
N LEU A 57 -0.90 -3.74 -3.36
CA LEU A 57 -1.37 -2.54 -4.04
C LEU A 57 -1.75 -1.46 -3.03
N GLY A 58 -2.33 -1.85 -1.89
CA GLY A 58 -2.64 -0.92 -0.82
C GLY A 58 -1.38 -0.25 -0.27
N VAL A 59 -0.34 -1.02 -0.01
CA VAL A 59 0.95 -0.49 0.48
C VAL A 59 1.55 0.47 -0.55
N ALA A 60 1.54 0.09 -1.83
CA ALA A 60 2.06 0.95 -2.89
C ALA A 60 1.28 2.25 -3.02
N THR A 61 -0.05 2.17 -2.96
CA THR A 61 -0.93 3.35 -3.09
C THR A 61 -0.76 4.30 -1.91
N GLY A 62 -0.73 3.77 -0.69
CA GLY A 62 -0.51 4.56 0.51
C GLY A 62 0.86 5.23 0.51
N SER A 63 1.90 4.49 0.07
CA SER A 63 3.25 5.04 -0.02
C SER A 63 3.34 6.14 -1.07
N ALA A 64 2.73 5.93 -2.24
CA ALA A 64 2.70 6.93 -3.30
C ALA A 64 2.03 8.21 -2.82
N SER A 65 0.92 8.09 -2.09
CA SER A 65 0.22 9.23 -1.52
C SER A 65 1.09 9.97 -0.51
N ALA A 66 1.79 9.24 0.37
CA ALA A 66 2.65 9.83 1.39
C ALA A 66 3.87 10.54 0.78
N PHE A 67 4.41 10.03 -0.32
CA PHE A 67 5.60 10.56 -0.96
C PHE A 67 5.30 11.69 -1.95
N SER A 68 4.04 11.97 -2.20
CA SER A 68 3.61 12.99 -3.17
C SER A 68 3.10 14.24 -2.48
N GLU A 69 3.29 15.41 -3.10
CA GLU A 69 2.76 16.66 -2.58
C GLU A 69 1.27 16.84 -2.91
N GLY A 70 0.79 16.11 -3.88
CA GLY A 70 -0.61 16.11 -4.29
C GLY A 70 -1.10 14.68 -4.49
N LEU A 71 -2.06 14.50 -5.38
CA LEU A 71 -2.57 13.17 -5.70
C LEU A 71 -1.48 12.36 -6.41
N ALA A 72 -1.31 11.12 -5.97
CA ALA A 72 -0.38 10.21 -6.61
C ALA A 72 -0.90 9.76 -7.97
N THR A 73 -0.02 9.66 -8.96
CA THR A 73 -0.38 9.14 -10.26
C THR A 73 -0.42 7.61 -10.25
N LYS A 74 -1.21 7.04 -11.16
CA LYS A 74 -1.26 5.60 -11.33
C LYS A 74 0.11 5.02 -11.66
N ASP A 75 0.87 5.69 -12.52
CA ASP A 75 2.21 5.24 -12.91
C ASP A 75 3.16 5.19 -11.72
N TYR A 76 3.09 6.18 -10.84
CA TYR A 76 3.91 6.19 -9.64
C TYR A 76 3.53 5.06 -8.67
N VAL A 77 2.24 4.79 -8.52
CA VAL A 77 1.77 3.66 -7.70
C VAL A 77 2.37 2.35 -8.21
N TYR A 78 2.31 2.11 -9.50
CA TYR A 78 2.85 0.87 -10.08
C TYR A 78 4.38 0.82 -10.02
N GLU A 79 5.05 1.95 -10.13
CA GLU A 79 6.49 2.02 -9.92
C GLU A 79 6.87 1.57 -8.50
N LEU A 80 6.15 2.06 -7.50
CA LEU A 80 6.39 1.65 -6.11
C LEU A 80 5.98 0.21 -5.86
N LEU A 81 4.92 -0.26 -6.52
CA LEU A 81 4.50 -1.65 -6.41
C LEU A 81 5.61 -2.61 -6.84
N ASN A 82 6.38 -2.24 -7.85
CA ASN A 82 7.51 -3.05 -8.30
C ASN A 82 8.64 -3.15 -7.26
N GLN A 83 8.68 -2.28 -6.28
CA GLN A 83 9.64 -2.35 -5.17
C GLN A 83 9.17 -3.26 -4.05
N ILE A 84 7.94 -3.73 -4.10
CA ILE A 84 7.35 -4.60 -3.08
C ILE A 84 7.48 -6.05 -3.53
N ASN A 85 8.00 -6.88 -2.65
CA ASN A 85 8.20 -8.31 -2.94
C ASN A 85 6.91 -9.11 -3.00
#